data_19a1a41406ecf14116975b42c66ff792
#
_entry.id   19a1a41406ecf14116975b42c66ff792
#
_cell.length_a   1.000
_cell.length_b   1.000
_cell.length_c   1.000
_cell.angle_alpha   90.00
_cell.angle_beta   90.00
_cell.angle_gamma   90.00
#
_symmetry.space_group_name_H-M   'P 1'
#
loop_
_entity.id
_entity.type
_entity.pdbx_description
1 polymer ?
#
loop_
_entity_poly.entity_id
_entity_poly.type
_entity_poly.pdbx_seq_one_letter_code
_entity_poly.pdbx_strand_id
1 'polypeptide(L)'
;DYRNVPVLSSYAPVKIPGLKWVILSEIDLGEAYRPVDQIQRHLFITTIILIVIITLIAGFLTERFVSPLRVLTSATRKISQGDLDIEINLKSRDEFGELAQAFNEMVHSIRDNNQLLYQKEQEIESLLLNILPHAIAERVKKGEEQLVDHIQQGTVLFASIVGITELTYREGVQEMAVKLSELFDSFDLEGQNYGVERFKAIGERYIAMCGVTIPRLDHSKRIMDFALSIQETLKGFNNRYDSNLSFRIGIHTGTVVAGLIGTNKLMYYLWGETVDIASHLNTIAANNTIVVSHNVYEQLHDLYLFNRGKTINFENKTKLSLWIFAKEQSLSVITSDNESID
;
A
#
# COMPACT_ATOMS: atom_id res chain seq x y z
N ASP A 1 -44.95 -11.27 90.29
CA ASP A 1 -44.83 -11.81 91.68
C ASP A 1 -44.67 -10.63 92.64
N TYR A 2 -44.54 -10.91 93.93
CA TYR A 2 -44.35 -9.90 94.96
C TYR A 2 -43.04 -9.11 94.85
N ARG A 3 -42.11 -9.56 93.97
CA ARG A 3 -40.81 -8.85 93.68
C ARG A 3 -40.95 -7.88 92.52
N ASN A 4 -42.17 -7.68 91.99
CA ASN A 4 -42.45 -6.85 90.84
C ASN A 4 -41.77 -7.29 89.58
N VAL A 5 -41.45 -8.59 89.48
CA VAL A 5 -40.90 -9.22 88.28
C VAL A 5 -41.97 -9.93 87.54
N PRO A 6 -42.06 -9.73 86.22
CA PRO A 6 -43.07 -10.40 85.37
C PRO A 6 -42.78 -11.92 85.39
N VAL A 7 -43.84 -12.73 85.74
CA VAL A 7 -43.75 -14.16 85.81
C VAL A 7 -44.83 -14.83 84.96
N LEU A 8 -44.55 -16.03 84.50
CA LEU A 8 -45.57 -16.95 83.95
C LEU A 8 -46.12 -17.76 85.08
N SER A 9 -47.42 -17.59 85.34
CA SER A 9 -48.10 -18.27 86.47
C SER A 9 -49.06 -19.29 85.95
N SER A 10 -49.04 -20.46 86.58
CA SER A 10 -50.09 -21.50 86.38
C SER A 10 -50.66 -21.89 87.74
N TYR A 11 -51.96 -22.04 87.83
CA TYR A 11 -52.61 -22.39 89.07
C TYR A 11 -53.53 -23.60 88.94
N ALA A 12 -53.65 -24.39 89.99
CA ALA A 12 -54.57 -25.50 90.03
C ALA A 12 -55.23 -25.62 91.43
N PRO A 13 -56.53 -25.82 91.49
CA PRO A 13 -57.19 -26.05 92.78
C PRO A 13 -56.80 -27.37 93.40
N VAL A 14 -56.47 -27.41 94.70
CA VAL A 14 -56.19 -28.61 95.45
C VAL A 14 -57.49 -29.21 95.96
N LYS A 15 -57.82 -30.41 95.60
CA LYS A 15 -59.07 -31.08 95.95
C LYS A 15 -58.88 -31.81 97.35
N ILE A 16 -58.93 -31.08 98.49
CA ILE A 16 -58.91 -31.61 99.83
C ILE A 16 -60.27 -31.29 100.49
N PRO A 17 -61.01 -32.28 101.03
CA PRO A 17 -62.29 -32.00 101.67
C PRO A 17 -62.13 -31.04 102.89
N GLY A 18 -62.83 -29.90 102.82
CA GLY A 18 -62.85 -28.90 103.85
C GLY A 18 -61.81 -27.74 103.69
N LEU A 19 -60.95 -27.81 102.69
CA LEU A 19 -59.93 -26.75 102.41
C LEU A 19 -60.03 -26.25 101.00
N LYS A 20 -60.05 -24.88 100.85
CA LYS A 20 -60.03 -24.22 99.55
C LYS A 20 -58.61 -23.73 99.26
N TRP A 21 -57.74 -24.65 98.79
CA TRP A 21 -56.33 -24.30 98.51
C TRP A 21 -56.12 -24.34 97.02
N VAL A 22 -55.17 -23.46 96.56
CA VAL A 22 -54.75 -23.37 95.17
C VAL A 22 -53.21 -23.52 95.15
N ILE A 23 -52.69 -24.40 94.40
CA ILE A 23 -51.26 -24.46 94.10
C ILE A 23 -50.99 -23.45 92.98
N LEU A 24 -50.04 -22.58 93.25
CA LEU A 24 -49.52 -21.62 92.25
C LEU A 24 -48.09 -22.01 91.89
N SER A 25 -47.80 -22.21 90.67
CA SER A 25 -46.44 -22.38 90.12
C SER A 25 -46.09 -21.19 89.27
N GLU A 26 -45.04 -20.51 89.60
CA GLU A 26 -44.54 -19.33 88.94
C GLU A 26 -43.12 -19.56 88.45
N ILE A 27 -42.78 -19.11 87.26
CA ILE A 27 -41.44 -19.05 86.68
C ILE A 27 -41.18 -17.64 86.18
N ASP A 28 -40.00 -17.11 86.51
CA ASP A 28 -39.60 -15.79 86.04
C ASP A 28 -39.62 -15.75 84.51
N LEU A 29 -40.23 -14.71 83.87
CA LEU A 29 -40.29 -14.60 82.45
C LEU A 29 -38.91 -14.54 81.80
N GLY A 30 -37.94 -13.88 82.44
CA GLY A 30 -36.54 -13.84 82.05
C GLY A 30 -35.85 -15.22 82.11
N GLU A 31 -36.27 -16.12 83.06
CA GLU A 31 -35.74 -17.47 83.13
C GLU A 31 -36.35 -18.36 82.04
N ALA A 32 -37.64 -18.22 81.82
CA ALA A 32 -38.36 -18.95 80.73
C ALA A 32 -37.83 -18.63 79.35
N TYR A 33 -37.39 -17.36 79.06
CA TYR A 33 -36.88 -16.92 77.80
C TYR A 33 -35.35 -17.03 77.67
N ARG A 34 -34.59 -17.30 78.72
CA ARG A 34 -33.10 -17.49 78.64
C ARG A 34 -32.65 -18.44 77.53
N PRO A 35 -33.27 -19.61 77.32
CA PRO A 35 -32.87 -20.50 76.24
C PRO A 35 -33.08 -19.88 74.88
N VAL A 36 -34.17 -19.04 74.65
CA VAL A 36 -34.48 -18.35 73.39
C VAL A 36 -33.46 -17.27 73.13
N ASP A 37 -33.07 -16.47 74.14
CA ASP A 37 -32.03 -15.43 74.00
C ASP A 37 -30.66 -16.02 73.64
N GLN A 38 -30.33 -17.18 74.26
CA GLN A 38 -29.10 -17.91 73.92
C GLN A 38 -29.11 -18.39 72.47
N ILE A 39 -30.20 -18.96 71.99
CA ILE A 39 -30.37 -19.43 70.63
C ILE A 39 -30.31 -18.22 69.66
N GLN A 40 -30.97 -17.12 69.98
CA GLN A 40 -30.90 -15.90 69.16
C GLN A 40 -29.47 -15.33 69.02
N ARG A 41 -28.73 -15.31 70.18
CA ARG A 41 -27.34 -14.85 70.14
C ARG A 41 -26.44 -15.78 69.34
N HIS A 42 -26.60 -17.10 69.47
CA HIS A 42 -25.86 -18.05 68.67
C HIS A 42 -26.19 -17.94 67.21
N LEU A 43 -27.47 -17.82 66.85
CA LEU A 43 -27.89 -17.58 65.43
C LEU A 43 -27.32 -16.29 64.87
N PHE A 44 -27.33 -15.21 65.67
CA PHE A 44 -26.77 -13.94 65.24
C PHE A 44 -25.25 -14.00 64.94
N ILE A 45 -24.50 -14.61 65.86
CA ILE A 45 -23.06 -14.83 65.77
C ILE A 45 -22.73 -15.72 64.55
N THR A 46 -23.44 -16.84 64.38
CA THR A 46 -23.19 -17.77 63.29
C THR A 46 -23.54 -17.14 61.94
N THR A 47 -24.59 -16.31 61.88
CA THR A 47 -24.94 -15.56 60.67
C THR A 47 -23.84 -14.57 60.27
N ILE A 48 -23.29 -13.82 61.25
CA ILE A 48 -22.17 -12.89 60.97
C ILE A 48 -20.95 -13.66 60.49
N ILE A 49 -20.57 -14.75 61.13
CA ILE A 49 -19.44 -15.58 60.72
C ILE A 49 -19.64 -16.10 59.30
N LEU A 50 -20.84 -16.57 58.97
CA LEU A 50 -21.18 -17.09 57.66
C LEU A 50 -21.07 -16.01 56.58
N ILE A 51 -21.57 -14.77 56.83
CA ILE A 51 -21.45 -13.63 55.91
C ILE A 51 -19.98 -13.29 55.65
N VAL A 52 -19.15 -13.27 56.72
CA VAL A 52 -17.72 -13.00 56.57
C VAL A 52 -17.04 -14.07 55.70
N ILE A 53 -17.32 -15.35 55.98
CA ILE A 53 -16.75 -16.47 55.19
C ILE A 53 -17.19 -16.37 53.73
N ILE A 54 -18.46 -16.14 53.45
CA ILE A 54 -18.96 -16.01 52.09
C ILE A 54 -18.31 -14.83 51.36
N THR A 55 -18.14 -13.70 52.07
CA THR A 55 -17.49 -12.52 51.50
C THR A 55 -16.02 -12.77 51.15
N LEU A 56 -15.30 -13.45 52.03
CA LEU A 56 -13.90 -13.84 51.81
C LEU A 56 -13.77 -14.82 50.61
N ILE A 57 -14.64 -15.82 50.55
CA ILE A 57 -14.67 -16.79 49.46
C ILE A 57 -15.02 -16.10 48.13
N ALA A 58 -16.01 -15.22 48.11
CA ALA A 58 -16.41 -14.46 46.91
C ALA A 58 -15.26 -13.56 46.45
N GLY A 59 -14.56 -12.85 47.33
CA GLY A 59 -13.38 -12.06 46.99
C GLY A 59 -12.28 -12.92 46.39
N PHE A 60 -11.95 -14.05 47.05
CA PHE A 60 -10.94 -14.99 46.54
C PHE A 60 -11.27 -15.55 45.15
N LEU A 61 -12.50 -15.97 44.93
CA LEU A 61 -12.97 -16.46 43.61
C LEU A 61 -12.90 -15.37 42.54
N THR A 62 -13.25 -14.14 42.92
CA THR A 62 -13.19 -13.00 41.97
C THR A 62 -11.76 -12.74 41.51
N GLU A 63 -10.80 -12.69 42.42
CA GLU A 63 -9.39 -12.47 42.04
C GLU A 63 -8.80 -13.66 41.27
N ARG A 64 -9.17 -14.88 41.64
CA ARG A 64 -8.59 -16.09 41.06
C ARG A 64 -9.15 -16.45 39.69
N PHE A 65 -10.44 -16.19 39.42
CA PHE A 65 -11.12 -16.62 38.20
C PHE A 65 -11.64 -15.48 37.35
N VAL A 66 -12.25 -14.45 37.94
CA VAL A 66 -12.92 -13.40 37.17
C VAL A 66 -11.90 -12.37 36.62
N SER A 67 -10.90 -12.02 37.39
CA SER A 67 -9.89 -11.05 36.99
C SER A 67 -9.09 -11.49 35.75
N PRO A 68 -8.50 -12.71 35.70
CA PRO A 68 -7.81 -13.21 34.50
C PRO A 68 -8.67 -13.25 33.28
N LEU A 69 -9.94 -13.68 33.38
CA LEU A 69 -10.88 -13.70 32.27
C LEU A 69 -11.15 -12.29 31.70
N ARG A 70 -11.25 -11.28 32.59
CA ARG A 70 -11.42 -9.89 32.14
C ARG A 70 -10.21 -9.39 31.36
N VAL A 71 -9.00 -9.72 31.80
CA VAL A 71 -7.76 -9.35 31.09
C VAL A 71 -7.74 -9.97 29.71
N LEU A 72 -7.99 -11.28 29.59
CA LEU A 72 -8.05 -11.99 28.32
C LEU A 72 -9.13 -11.41 27.39
N THR A 73 -10.33 -11.16 27.92
CA THR A 73 -11.43 -10.58 27.13
C THR A 73 -11.09 -9.18 26.62
N SER A 74 -10.46 -8.34 27.47
CA SER A 74 -10.06 -7.00 27.08
C SER A 74 -8.95 -7.02 26.00
N ALA A 75 -7.99 -7.93 26.13
CA ALA A 75 -6.93 -8.12 25.15
C ALA A 75 -7.49 -8.60 23.80
N THR A 76 -8.40 -9.59 23.80
CA THR A 76 -9.06 -10.06 22.60
C THR A 76 -9.82 -8.94 21.87
N ARG A 77 -10.48 -8.06 22.64
CA ARG A 77 -11.19 -6.91 22.07
C ARG A 77 -10.26 -5.90 21.41
N LYS A 78 -9.09 -5.66 21.98
CA LYS A 78 -8.09 -4.78 21.38
C LYS A 78 -7.51 -5.36 20.10
N ILE A 79 -7.20 -6.67 20.10
CA ILE A 79 -6.74 -7.36 18.88
C ILE A 79 -7.78 -7.26 17.75
N SER A 80 -9.06 -7.44 18.08
CA SER A 80 -10.14 -7.29 17.07
C SER A 80 -10.28 -5.87 16.53
N GLN A 81 -9.69 -4.87 17.20
CA GLN A 81 -9.59 -3.48 16.76
C GLN A 81 -8.28 -3.18 16.01
N GLY A 82 -7.43 -4.21 15.81
CA GLY A 82 -6.17 -4.08 15.08
C GLY A 82 -4.94 -3.76 15.94
N ASP A 83 -5.10 -3.64 17.27
CA ASP A 83 -3.96 -3.43 18.18
C ASP A 83 -3.28 -4.77 18.46
N LEU A 84 -2.20 -5.05 17.77
CA LEU A 84 -1.40 -6.27 17.91
C LEU A 84 -0.18 -6.08 18.83
N ASP A 85 0.04 -4.88 19.40
CA ASP A 85 1.15 -4.60 20.31
C ASP A 85 0.82 -4.90 21.78
N ILE A 86 -0.01 -5.91 21.99
CA ILE A 86 -0.49 -6.32 23.30
C ILE A 86 0.22 -7.59 23.72
N GLU A 87 0.71 -7.59 24.95
CA GLU A 87 1.22 -8.77 25.64
C GLU A 87 0.45 -8.98 26.94
N ILE A 88 -0.07 -10.19 27.13
CA ILE A 88 -0.76 -10.57 28.35
C ILE A 88 0.26 -11.13 29.33
N ASN A 89 0.50 -10.38 30.42
CA ASN A 89 1.41 -10.80 31.48
C ASN A 89 0.61 -11.27 32.69
N LEU A 90 0.09 -12.50 32.62
CA LEU A 90 -0.55 -13.18 33.74
C LEU A 90 0.48 -14.03 34.47
N LYS A 91 0.87 -13.62 35.70
CA LYS A 91 1.79 -14.38 36.58
C LYS A 91 1.06 -15.53 37.29
N SER A 92 0.30 -16.33 36.56
CA SER A 92 -0.34 -17.53 37.10
C SER A 92 0.38 -18.79 36.62
N ARG A 93 0.45 -19.81 37.47
CA ARG A 93 1.04 -21.12 37.15
C ARG A 93 -0.04 -22.20 36.92
N ASP A 94 -1.23 -21.78 36.61
CA ASP A 94 -2.39 -22.60 36.30
C ASP A 94 -2.79 -22.49 34.83
N GLU A 95 -3.95 -23.03 34.50
CA GLU A 95 -4.52 -23.04 33.16
C GLU A 95 -4.69 -21.63 32.54
N PHE A 96 -4.84 -20.59 33.38
CA PHE A 96 -4.88 -19.20 32.92
C PHE A 96 -3.50 -18.70 32.46
N GLY A 97 -2.42 -19.17 33.09
CA GLY A 97 -1.07 -18.88 32.67
C GLY A 97 -0.74 -19.51 31.31
N GLU A 98 -1.11 -20.80 31.13
CA GLU A 98 -0.95 -21.50 29.85
C GLU A 98 -1.79 -20.83 28.75
N LEU A 99 -3.03 -20.42 29.03
CA LEU A 99 -3.90 -19.73 28.10
C LEU A 99 -3.33 -18.36 27.71
N ALA A 100 -2.75 -17.61 28.63
CA ALA A 100 -2.11 -16.33 28.33
C ALA A 100 -0.88 -16.51 27.43
N GLN A 101 -0.08 -17.55 27.66
CA GLN A 101 1.07 -17.86 26.81
C GLN A 101 0.61 -18.22 25.38
N ALA A 102 -0.33 -19.17 25.25
CA ALA A 102 -0.87 -19.56 23.94
C ALA A 102 -1.50 -18.36 23.19
N PHE A 103 -2.14 -17.46 23.94
CA PHE A 103 -2.69 -16.24 23.37
C PHE A 103 -1.58 -15.30 22.85
N ASN A 104 -0.49 -15.11 23.60
CA ASN A 104 0.64 -14.31 23.17
C ASN A 104 1.33 -14.91 21.92
N GLU A 105 1.49 -16.23 21.88
CA GLU A 105 2.02 -16.95 20.70
C GLU A 105 1.12 -16.75 19.48
N MET A 106 -0.19 -16.79 19.66
CA MET A 106 -1.15 -16.50 18.58
C MET A 106 -1.01 -15.05 18.07
N VAL A 107 -0.89 -14.07 19.00
CA VAL A 107 -0.71 -12.66 18.63
C VAL A 107 0.59 -12.44 17.87
N HIS A 108 1.69 -13.05 18.32
CA HIS A 108 2.96 -13.02 17.61
C HIS A 108 2.82 -13.60 16.19
N SER A 109 2.17 -14.76 16.06
CA SER A 109 1.95 -15.40 14.77
C SER A 109 1.12 -14.52 13.81
N ILE A 110 0.08 -13.84 14.33
CA ILE A 110 -0.72 -12.90 13.54
C ILE A 110 0.12 -11.70 13.08
N ARG A 111 0.94 -11.14 13.98
CA ARG A 111 1.84 -10.02 13.67
C ARG A 111 2.84 -10.39 12.58
N ASP A 112 3.51 -11.53 12.71
CA ASP A 112 4.51 -12.03 11.76
C ASP A 112 3.88 -12.29 10.39
N ASN A 113 2.69 -12.92 10.37
CA ASN A 113 1.95 -13.14 9.14
C ASN A 113 1.53 -11.83 8.46
N ASN A 114 1.06 -10.84 9.21
CA ASN A 114 0.72 -9.53 8.65
C ASN A 114 1.95 -8.81 8.08
N GLN A 115 3.08 -8.90 8.75
CA GLN A 115 4.33 -8.33 8.26
C GLN A 115 4.80 -9.02 6.97
N LEU A 116 4.70 -10.35 6.92
CA LEU A 116 5.02 -11.13 5.73
C LEU A 116 4.08 -10.80 4.56
N LEU A 117 2.78 -10.67 4.82
CA LEU A 117 1.80 -10.25 3.80
C LEU A 117 2.14 -8.87 3.25
N TYR A 118 2.45 -7.91 4.10
CA TYR A 118 2.86 -6.57 3.67
C TYR A 118 4.13 -6.59 2.82
N GLN A 119 5.12 -7.38 3.20
CA GLN A 119 6.35 -7.57 2.39
C GLN A 119 6.03 -8.20 1.03
N LYS A 120 5.15 -9.20 1.00
CA LYS A 120 4.72 -9.84 -0.25
C LYS A 120 3.93 -8.90 -1.16
N GLU A 121 3.07 -8.06 -0.59
CA GLU A 121 2.39 -7.01 -1.35
C GLU A 121 3.38 -6.04 -2.01
N GLN A 122 4.37 -5.57 -1.26
CA GLN A 122 5.40 -4.68 -1.81
C GLN A 122 6.26 -5.38 -2.88
N GLU A 123 6.60 -6.66 -2.69
CA GLU A 123 7.33 -7.45 -3.68
C GLU A 123 6.51 -7.59 -4.98
N ILE A 124 5.24 -7.94 -4.88
CA ILE A 124 4.33 -8.04 -6.03
C ILE A 124 4.20 -6.68 -6.73
N GLU A 125 4.05 -5.59 -5.98
CA GLU A 125 3.98 -4.25 -6.54
C GLU A 125 5.23 -3.88 -7.32
N SER A 126 6.41 -4.11 -6.74
CA SER A 126 7.67 -3.84 -7.41
C SER A 126 7.83 -4.67 -8.69
N LEU A 127 7.44 -5.95 -8.67
CA LEU A 127 7.47 -6.82 -9.85
C LEU A 127 6.50 -6.35 -10.94
N LEU A 128 5.29 -5.90 -10.57
CA LEU A 128 4.33 -5.35 -11.53
C LEU A 128 4.84 -4.06 -12.17
N LEU A 129 5.43 -3.17 -11.38
CA LEU A 129 5.99 -1.89 -11.85
C LEU A 129 7.23 -2.07 -12.75
N ASN A 130 7.94 -3.19 -12.62
CA ASN A 130 9.04 -3.53 -13.52
C ASN A 130 8.57 -3.96 -14.91
N ILE A 131 7.30 -4.39 -15.05
CA ILE A 131 6.75 -4.92 -16.30
C ILE A 131 5.72 -3.97 -16.91
N LEU A 132 4.96 -3.24 -16.10
CA LEU A 132 3.83 -2.42 -16.51
C LEU A 132 4.05 -0.95 -16.13
N PRO A 133 3.58 0.01 -16.94
CA PRO A 133 3.48 1.40 -16.53
C PRO A 133 2.62 1.55 -15.26
N HIS A 134 2.98 2.50 -14.40
CA HIS A 134 2.36 2.67 -13.08
C HIS A 134 0.82 2.75 -13.13
N ALA A 135 0.28 3.54 -14.07
CA ALA A 135 -1.16 3.70 -14.24
C ALA A 135 -1.88 2.38 -14.60
N ILE A 136 -1.22 1.51 -15.37
CA ILE A 136 -1.75 0.21 -15.77
C ILE A 136 -1.64 -0.80 -14.61
N ALA A 137 -0.52 -0.80 -13.88
CA ALA A 137 -0.34 -1.64 -12.70
C ALA A 137 -1.43 -1.38 -11.64
N GLU A 138 -1.81 -0.11 -11.42
CA GLU A 138 -2.90 0.26 -10.51
C GLU A 138 -4.27 -0.25 -10.97
N ARG A 139 -4.55 -0.26 -12.27
CA ARG A 139 -5.80 -0.79 -12.82
C ARG A 139 -5.87 -2.31 -12.71
N VAL A 140 -4.74 -3.00 -12.92
CA VAL A 140 -4.62 -4.46 -12.70
C VAL A 140 -4.87 -4.82 -11.24
N LYS A 141 -4.29 -4.07 -10.30
CA LYS A 141 -4.54 -4.25 -8.86
C LYS A 141 -6.01 -4.10 -8.48
N LYS A 142 -6.74 -3.22 -9.15
CA LYS A 142 -8.18 -3.02 -8.95
C LYS A 142 -9.04 -4.12 -9.58
N GLY A 143 -8.42 -5.11 -10.26
CA GLY A 143 -9.11 -6.23 -10.87
C GLY A 143 -9.75 -5.92 -12.22
N GLU A 144 -9.29 -4.89 -12.94
CA GLU A 144 -9.76 -4.64 -14.30
C GLU A 144 -9.24 -5.74 -15.24
N GLU A 145 -10.13 -6.51 -15.84
CA GLU A 145 -9.76 -7.67 -16.67
C GLU A 145 -9.47 -7.31 -18.14
N GLN A 146 -10.09 -6.25 -18.67
CA GLN A 146 -9.93 -5.80 -20.06
C GLN A 146 -9.34 -4.40 -20.11
N LEU A 147 -8.05 -4.31 -20.23
CA LEU A 147 -7.30 -3.07 -20.31
C LEU A 147 -6.92 -2.81 -21.79
N VAL A 148 -7.83 -2.19 -22.53
CA VAL A 148 -7.59 -1.70 -23.89
C VAL A 148 -8.07 -0.26 -23.97
N ASP A 149 -7.15 0.64 -24.24
CA ASP A 149 -7.38 2.07 -24.30
C ASP A 149 -7.13 2.59 -25.72
N HIS A 150 -8.08 3.37 -26.23
CA HIS A 150 -7.95 4.10 -27.48
C HIS A 150 -7.59 5.55 -27.18
N ILE A 151 -6.35 5.91 -27.42
CA ILE A 151 -5.79 7.23 -27.18
C ILE A 151 -5.78 8.01 -28.48
N GLN A 152 -6.54 9.10 -28.54
CA GLN A 152 -6.66 9.90 -29.78
C GLN A 152 -5.37 10.65 -30.13
N GLN A 153 -4.63 11.09 -29.10
CA GLN A 153 -3.39 11.84 -29.28
C GLN A 153 -2.34 11.36 -28.28
N GLY A 154 -1.33 10.67 -28.79
CA GLY A 154 -0.15 10.24 -28.06
C GLY A 154 1.07 10.37 -28.97
N THR A 155 2.23 10.59 -28.39
CA THR A 155 3.50 10.62 -29.13
C THR A 155 4.34 9.41 -28.76
N VAL A 156 4.88 8.77 -29.80
CA VAL A 156 5.76 7.61 -29.68
C VAL A 156 7.12 7.96 -30.26
N LEU A 157 8.15 7.56 -29.52
CA LEU A 157 9.55 7.70 -29.87
C LEU A 157 10.19 6.31 -29.98
N PHE A 158 10.89 6.07 -31.07
CA PHE A 158 11.84 4.97 -31.22
C PHE A 158 13.25 5.54 -31.29
N ALA A 159 14.14 5.06 -30.43
CA ALA A 159 15.55 5.38 -30.44
C ALA A 159 16.37 4.08 -30.58
N SER A 160 17.16 3.98 -31.63
CA SER A 160 18.11 2.88 -31.82
C SER A 160 19.52 3.38 -31.56
N ILE A 161 20.27 2.65 -30.75
CA ILE A 161 21.68 2.91 -30.45
C ILE A 161 22.52 2.15 -31.46
N VAL A 162 23.35 2.87 -32.20
CA VAL A 162 24.22 2.30 -33.24
C VAL A 162 25.64 2.20 -32.69
N GLY A 163 26.35 1.11 -32.99
CA GLY A 163 27.73 0.83 -32.56
C GLY A 163 27.83 -0.16 -31.40
N ILE A 164 26.70 -0.66 -30.87
CA ILE A 164 26.69 -1.64 -29.78
C ILE A 164 27.44 -2.91 -30.16
N THR A 165 27.26 -3.39 -31.38
CA THR A 165 27.92 -4.62 -31.85
C THR A 165 29.43 -4.53 -31.79
N GLU A 166 30.03 -3.41 -32.26
CA GLU A 166 31.47 -3.19 -32.23
C GLU A 166 31.97 -3.08 -30.77
N LEU A 167 31.22 -2.39 -29.91
CA LEU A 167 31.57 -2.25 -28.51
C LEU A 167 31.50 -3.61 -27.79
N THR A 168 30.51 -4.43 -28.13
CA THR A 168 30.37 -5.80 -27.59
C THR A 168 31.54 -6.71 -27.99
N TYR A 169 32.05 -6.58 -29.22
CA TYR A 169 33.25 -7.33 -29.66
C TYR A 169 34.50 -6.87 -28.92
N ARG A 170 34.60 -5.60 -28.55
CA ARG A 170 35.75 -5.04 -27.85
C ARG A 170 35.75 -5.43 -26.36
N GLU A 171 34.62 -5.39 -25.71
CA GLU A 171 34.52 -5.47 -24.25
C GLU A 171 33.91 -6.78 -23.73
N GLY A 172 33.20 -7.51 -24.58
CA GLY A 172 32.48 -8.72 -24.22
C GLY A 172 30.99 -8.50 -23.91
N VAL A 173 30.21 -9.56 -24.08
CA VAL A 173 28.75 -9.52 -23.98
C VAL A 173 28.27 -9.14 -22.58
N GLN A 174 28.90 -9.67 -21.53
CA GLN A 174 28.47 -9.42 -20.14
C GLN A 174 28.67 -7.95 -19.74
N GLU A 175 29.86 -7.37 -20.07
CA GLU A 175 30.17 -5.99 -19.74
C GLU A 175 29.30 -5.03 -20.53
N MET A 176 29.05 -5.34 -21.80
CA MET A 176 28.13 -4.55 -22.63
C MET A 176 26.70 -4.57 -22.10
N ALA A 177 26.21 -5.71 -21.62
CA ALA A 177 24.87 -5.81 -21.04
C ALA A 177 24.72 -4.92 -19.79
N VAL A 178 25.73 -4.87 -18.92
CA VAL A 178 25.74 -4.00 -17.74
C VAL A 178 25.74 -2.53 -18.15
N LYS A 179 26.60 -2.14 -19.09
CA LYS A 179 26.70 -0.76 -19.59
C LYS A 179 25.42 -0.31 -20.30
N LEU A 180 24.80 -1.21 -21.07
CA LEU A 180 23.53 -0.90 -21.74
C LEU A 180 22.39 -0.73 -20.72
N SER A 181 22.37 -1.54 -19.65
CA SER A 181 21.40 -1.36 -18.56
C SER A 181 21.58 0.00 -17.91
N GLU A 182 22.83 0.39 -17.53
CA GLU A 182 23.13 1.71 -16.95
C GLU A 182 22.69 2.86 -17.86
N LEU A 183 22.88 2.71 -19.16
CA LEU A 183 22.45 3.71 -20.13
C LEU A 183 20.93 3.84 -20.20
N PHE A 184 20.21 2.71 -20.22
CA PHE A 184 18.74 2.72 -20.24
C PHE A 184 18.14 3.20 -18.91
N ASP A 185 18.75 2.87 -17.76
CA ASP A 185 18.34 3.41 -16.46
C ASP A 185 18.53 4.93 -16.41
N SER A 186 19.59 5.46 -17.06
CA SER A 186 19.79 6.91 -17.19
C SER A 186 18.70 7.54 -18.07
N PHE A 187 18.27 6.85 -19.14
CA PHE A 187 17.16 7.33 -19.97
C PHE A 187 15.83 7.30 -19.23
N ASP A 188 15.59 6.29 -18.39
CA ASP A 188 14.40 6.21 -17.56
C ASP A 188 14.33 7.37 -16.55
N LEU A 189 15.45 7.72 -15.96
CA LEU A 189 15.55 8.87 -15.06
C LEU A 189 15.24 10.19 -15.79
N GLU A 190 15.80 10.39 -17.00
CA GLU A 190 15.44 11.54 -17.84
C GLU A 190 13.96 11.49 -18.22
N GLY A 191 13.42 10.33 -18.58
CA GLY A 191 12.00 10.16 -18.87
C GLY A 191 11.09 10.66 -17.77
N GLN A 192 11.42 10.40 -16.49
CA GLN A 192 10.68 10.90 -15.35
C GLN A 192 10.64 12.44 -15.30
N ASN A 193 11.77 13.11 -15.61
CA ASN A 193 11.86 14.57 -15.62
C ASN A 193 10.93 15.21 -16.66
N TYR A 194 10.76 14.54 -17.80
CA TYR A 194 9.90 15.03 -18.89
C TYR A 194 8.48 14.44 -18.87
N GLY A 195 8.19 13.50 -17.95
CA GLY A 195 6.90 12.79 -17.91
C GLY A 195 6.70 11.90 -19.14
N VAL A 196 7.81 11.35 -19.64
CA VAL A 196 7.89 10.36 -20.72
C VAL A 196 8.06 8.99 -20.08
N GLU A 197 7.32 8.01 -20.57
CA GLU A 197 7.35 6.65 -20.05
C GLU A 197 8.08 5.72 -21.01
N ARG A 198 8.99 4.89 -20.47
CA ARG A 198 9.52 3.78 -21.24
C ARG A 198 8.43 2.76 -21.49
N PHE A 199 8.16 2.50 -22.78
CA PHE A 199 7.29 1.39 -23.15
C PHE A 199 8.05 0.07 -23.12
N LYS A 200 9.20 0.00 -23.80
CA LYS A 200 10.01 -1.21 -23.92
C LYS A 200 11.42 -0.90 -24.35
N ALA A 201 12.38 -1.72 -23.90
CA ALA A 201 13.72 -1.81 -24.47
C ALA A 201 13.93 -3.21 -25.05
N ILE A 202 14.35 -3.31 -26.31
CA ILE A 202 14.58 -4.57 -27.01
C ILE A 202 15.92 -4.50 -27.75
N GLY A 203 16.93 -5.21 -27.24
CA GLY A 203 18.28 -5.12 -27.78
C GLY A 203 18.81 -3.69 -27.69
N GLU A 204 19.13 -3.10 -28.83
CA GLU A 204 19.64 -1.72 -28.97
C GLU A 204 18.55 -0.65 -29.08
N ARG A 205 17.25 -1.05 -29.06
CA ARG A 205 16.12 -0.16 -29.27
C ARG A 205 15.49 0.22 -27.94
N TYR A 206 15.35 1.50 -27.72
CA TYR A 206 14.58 2.10 -26.64
C TYR A 206 13.30 2.73 -27.21
N ILE A 207 12.15 2.35 -26.66
CA ILE A 207 10.84 2.80 -27.10
C ILE A 207 10.20 3.56 -25.95
N ALA A 208 9.81 4.81 -26.21
CA ALA A 208 9.18 5.67 -25.21
C ALA A 208 7.89 6.28 -25.73
N MET A 209 7.03 6.71 -24.82
CA MET A 209 5.74 7.30 -25.14
C MET A 209 5.39 8.43 -24.17
N CYS A 210 4.55 9.36 -24.64
CA CYS A 210 3.97 10.40 -23.80
C CYS A 210 2.53 10.67 -24.24
N GLY A 211 1.65 10.95 -23.26
CA GLY A 211 0.22 11.17 -23.51
C GLY A 211 -0.58 9.88 -23.72
N VAL A 212 0.01 8.70 -23.49
CA VAL A 212 -0.64 7.39 -23.69
C VAL A 212 -1.27 6.89 -22.38
N THR A 213 -0.52 6.73 -21.33
CA THR A 213 -1.02 6.28 -20.03
C THR A 213 -1.63 7.42 -19.22
N ILE A 214 -1.03 8.61 -19.32
CA ILE A 214 -1.52 9.85 -18.71
C ILE A 214 -1.72 10.88 -19.82
N PRO A 215 -2.96 11.31 -20.11
CA PRO A 215 -3.22 12.31 -21.13
C PRO A 215 -2.47 13.62 -20.86
N ARG A 216 -1.79 14.15 -21.89
CA ARG A 216 -1.04 15.41 -21.82
C ARG A 216 -1.18 16.16 -23.13
N LEU A 217 -1.42 17.45 -23.07
CA LEU A 217 -1.55 18.28 -24.28
C LEU A 217 -0.19 18.58 -24.93
N ASP A 218 0.87 18.60 -24.15
CA ASP A 218 2.24 18.93 -24.53
C ASP A 218 3.10 17.68 -24.83
N HIS A 219 2.46 16.52 -25.10
CA HIS A 219 3.12 15.23 -25.29
C HIS A 219 4.23 15.26 -26.36
N SER A 220 4.03 15.93 -27.48
CA SER A 220 5.03 16.00 -28.56
C SER A 220 6.25 16.84 -28.16
N LYS A 221 6.04 17.94 -27.43
CA LYS A 221 7.15 18.76 -26.91
C LYS A 221 7.97 17.96 -25.88
N ARG A 222 7.33 17.29 -24.97
CA ARG A 222 8.00 16.47 -23.93
C ARG A 222 8.83 15.36 -24.54
N ILE A 223 8.32 14.67 -25.53
CA ILE A 223 9.07 13.64 -26.28
C ILE A 223 10.27 14.26 -27.01
N MET A 224 10.12 15.45 -27.59
CA MET A 224 11.23 16.12 -28.27
C MET A 224 12.33 16.56 -27.28
N ASP A 225 11.93 17.18 -26.16
CA ASP A 225 12.87 17.56 -25.09
C ASP A 225 13.61 16.32 -24.54
N PHE A 226 12.87 15.22 -24.30
CA PHE A 226 13.45 13.95 -23.91
C PHE A 226 14.41 13.39 -24.95
N ALA A 227 14.07 13.46 -26.24
CA ALA A 227 14.97 13.01 -27.31
C ALA A 227 16.29 13.79 -27.34
N LEU A 228 16.25 15.06 -27.02
CA LEU A 228 17.46 15.91 -26.89
C LEU A 228 18.25 15.55 -25.64
N SER A 229 17.58 15.32 -24.50
CA SER A 229 18.23 14.93 -23.25
C SER A 229 18.95 13.58 -23.36
N ILE A 230 18.33 12.56 -23.96
CA ILE A 230 19.00 11.27 -24.16
C ILE A 230 20.18 11.32 -25.13
N GLN A 231 20.19 12.27 -26.08
CA GLN A 231 21.37 12.51 -26.91
C GLN A 231 22.55 13.04 -26.07
N GLU A 232 22.29 13.96 -25.16
CA GLU A 232 23.36 14.48 -24.27
C GLU A 232 23.81 13.40 -23.28
N THR A 233 22.91 12.59 -22.76
CA THR A 233 23.22 11.44 -21.92
C THR A 233 24.13 10.44 -22.64
N LEU A 234 23.85 10.15 -23.92
CA LEU A 234 24.71 9.26 -24.73
C LEU A 234 26.11 9.87 -24.96
N LYS A 235 26.22 11.18 -25.17
CA LYS A 235 27.53 11.85 -25.28
C LYS A 235 28.33 11.71 -23.99
N GLY A 236 27.68 11.91 -22.83
CA GLY A 236 28.30 11.68 -21.51
C GLY A 236 28.76 10.23 -21.33
N PHE A 237 27.95 9.26 -21.76
CA PHE A 237 28.28 7.84 -21.75
C PHE A 237 29.51 7.55 -22.65
N ASN A 238 29.53 8.07 -23.89
CA ASN A 238 30.65 7.91 -24.81
C ASN A 238 31.96 8.44 -24.21
N ASN A 239 31.92 9.59 -23.56
CA ASN A 239 33.09 10.17 -22.91
C ASN A 239 33.58 9.33 -21.72
N ARG A 240 32.64 8.72 -20.95
CA ARG A 240 33.00 7.88 -19.79
C ARG A 240 33.61 6.56 -20.17
N TYR A 241 33.12 5.92 -21.25
CA TYR A 241 33.51 4.57 -21.65
C TYR A 241 34.39 4.52 -22.91
N ASP A 242 34.89 5.67 -23.35
CA ASP A 242 35.66 5.79 -24.60
C ASP A 242 35.01 5.03 -25.77
N SER A 243 33.71 5.31 -25.95
CA SER A 243 32.89 4.67 -26.96
C SER A 243 32.41 5.67 -28.02
N ASN A 244 31.98 5.18 -29.16
CA ASN A 244 31.48 6.01 -30.25
C ASN A 244 30.08 5.56 -30.67
N LEU A 245 29.19 5.45 -29.70
CA LEU A 245 27.80 5.13 -29.93
C LEU A 245 27.06 6.34 -30.51
N SER A 246 26.09 6.08 -31.38
CA SER A 246 25.25 7.11 -31.99
C SER A 246 23.79 6.72 -31.95
N PHE A 247 22.88 7.69 -32.11
CA PHE A 247 21.45 7.46 -32.17
C PHE A 247 20.89 7.52 -33.58
N ARG A 248 19.79 6.78 -33.76
CA ARG A 248 18.76 7.05 -34.78
C ARG A 248 17.46 7.20 -34.04
N ILE A 249 16.78 8.34 -34.18
CA ILE A 249 15.53 8.63 -33.48
C ILE A 249 14.43 8.93 -34.50
N GLY A 250 13.28 8.24 -34.32
CA GLY A 250 12.05 8.47 -35.07
C GLY A 250 10.91 8.83 -34.10
N ILE A 251 10.19 9.93 -34.42
CA ILE A 251 9.08 10.42 -33.58
C ILE A 251 7.83 10.64 -34.43
N HIS A 252 6.71 10.10 -33.96
CA HIS A 252 5.40 10.35 -34.56
C HIS A 252 4.34 10.57 -33.49
N THR A 253 3.33 11.39 -33.83
CA THR A 253 2.16 11.66 -33.00
C THR A 253 0.87 11.34 -33.75
N GLY A 254 -0.07 10.75 -33.04
CA GLY A 254 -1.37 10.35 -33.58
C GLY A 254 -2.14 9.44 -32.64
N THR A 255 -3.11 8.73 -33.22
CA THR A 255 -3.92 7.76 -32.46
C THR A 255 -3.11 6.52 -32.12
N VAL A 256 -3.15 6.11 -30.87
CA VAL A 256 -2.48 4.92 -30.34
C VAL A 256 -3.51 4.03 -29.68
N VAL A 257 -3.40 2.72 -29.88
CA VAL A 257 -4.12 1.74 -29.09
C VAL A 257 -3.11 1.09 -28.13
N ALA A 258 -3.44 1.10 -26.86
CA ALA A 258 -2.62 0.51 -25.83
C ALA A 258 -3.43 -0.53 -25.04
N GLY A 259 -2.85 -1.66 -24.68
CA GLY A 259 -3.62 -2.64 -23.94
C GLY A 259 -2.79 -3.79 -23.40
N LEU A 260 -3.39 -4.45 -22.42
CA LEU A 260 -2.83 -5.63 -21.78
C LEU A 260 -3.31 -6.88 -22.50
N ILE A 261 -2.39 -7.65 -23.05
CA ILE A 261 -2.69 -8.88 -23.81
C ILE A 261 -2.07 -10.07 -23.12
N GLY A 262 -2.84 -11.16 -23.08
CA GLY A 262 -2.44 -12.45 -22.51
C GLY A 262 -3.17 -12.75 -21.19
N THR A 263 -3.32 -14.04 -20.89
CA THR A 263 -3.88 -14.53 -19.62
C THR A 263 -2.79 -15.03 -18.67
N ASN A 264 -1.83 -15.80 -19.19
CA ASN A 264 -0.73 -16.37 -18.40
C ASN A 264 0.56 -15.54 -18.46
N LYS A 265 0.76 -14.79 -19.56
CA LYS A 265 1.88 -13.86 -19.75
C LYS A 265 1.28 -12.52 -20.13
N LEU A 266 0.97 -11.73 -19.13
CA LEU A 266 0.47 -10.38 -19.31
C LEU A 266 1.58 -9.52 -19.91
N MET A 267 1.31 -8.91 -21.06
CA MET A 267 2.21 -7.98 -21.70
C MET A 267 1.43 -6.74 -22.12
N TYR A 268 1.96 -5.57 -21.80
CA TYR A 268 1.41 -4.31 -22.25
C TYR A 268 1.90 -4.05 -23.68
N TYR A 269 0.97 -3.86 -24.58
CA TYR A 269 1.23 -3.65 -26.00
C TYR A 269 0.79 -2.27 -26.43
N LEU A 270 1.56 -1.71 -27.36
CA LEU A 270 1.17 -0.57 -28.18
C LEU A 270 1.03 -1.02 -29.62
N TRP A 271 -0.03 -0.60 -30.27
CA TRP A 271 -0.22 -0.84 -31.71
C TRP A 271 -0.99 0.28 -32.38
N GLY A 272 -0.94 0.30 -33.69
CA GLY A 272 -1.57 1.30 -34.55
C GLY A 272 -0.56 2.03 -35.41
N GLU A 273 -1.09 2.75 -36.41
CA GLU A 273 -0.31 3.44 -37.44
C GLU A 273 0.77 4.37 -36.81
N THR A 274 0.47 4.98 -35.67
CA THR A 274 1.41 5.86 -34.93
C THR A 274 2.69 5.14 -34.54
N VAL A 275 2.57 3.91 -34.05
CA VAL A 275 3.71 3.09 -33.62
C VAL A 275 4.54 2.65 -34.83
N ASP A 276 3.86 2.24 -35.91
CA ASP A 276 4.50 1.76 -37.13
C ASP A 276 5.24 2.89 -37.85
N ILE A 277 4.64 4.08 -37.94
CA ILE A 277 5.29 5.26 -38.51
C ILE A 277 6.52 5.66 -37.70
N ALA A 278 6.43 5.76 -36.35
CA ALA A 278 7.57 6.13 -35.52
C ALA A 278 8.72 5.12 -35.65
N SER A 279 8.42 3.83 -35.72
CA SER A 279 9.40 2.77 -35.96
C SER A 279 10.05 2.89 -37.35
N HIS A 280 9.27 3.18 -38.38
CA HIS A 280 9.77 3.36 -39.74
C HIS A 280 10.68 4.60 -39.83
N LEU A 281 10.28 5.73 -39.22
CA LEU A 281 11.10 6.95 -39.15
C LEU A 281 12.47 6.66 -38.46
N ASN A 282 12.48 5.89 -37.42
CA ASN A 282 13.72 5.44 -36.76
C ASN A 282 14.62 4.62 -37.71
N THR A 283 14.03 3.75 -38.50
CA THR A 283 14.78 2.88 -39.43
C THR A 283 15.47 3.66 -40.54
N ILE A 284 14.82 4.73 -41.05
CA ILE A 284 15.36 5.56 -42.14
C ILE A 284 16.21 6.74 -41.65
N ALA A 285 16.20 7.02 -40.34
CA ALA A 285 17.01 8.07 -39.77
C ALA A 285 18.52 7.81 -39.95
N ALA A 286 19.25 8.84 -40.31
CA ALA A 286 20.70 8.78 -40.31
C ALA A 286 21.26 8.76 -38.89
N ASN A 287 22.52 8.36 -38.74
CA ASN A 287 23.17 8.38 -37.39
C ASN A 287 23.19 9.80 -36.84
N ASN A 288 22.93 9.93 -35.55
CA ASN A 288 22.86 11.20 -34.81
C ASN A 288 21.77 12.16 -35.32
N THR A 289 20.69 11.64 -35.92
CA THR A 289 19.56 12.48 -36.38
C THR A 289 18.26 12.11 -35.67
N ILE A 290 17.43 13.12 -35.45
CA ILE A 290 16.05 12.99 -35.02
C ILE A 290 15.16 13.28 -36.23
N VAL A 291 14.39 12.30 -36.65
CA VAL A 291 13.43 12.42 -37.75
C VAL A 291 12.02 12.42 -37.18
N VAL A 292 11.25 13.41 -37.56
CA VAL A 292 9.86 13.56 -37.13
C VAL A 292 8.89 13.53 -38.29
N SER A 293 7.69 13.10 -38.05
CA SER A 293 6.59 13.18 -39.03
C SER A 293 6.08 14.61 -39.19
N HIS A 294 5.29 14.84 -40.24
CA HIS A 294 4.61 16.12 -40.45
C HIS A 294 3.71 16.51 -39.27
N ASN A 295 3.01 15.55 -38.67
CA ASN A 295 2.13 15.81 -37.53
C ASN A 295 2.90 16.36 -36.31
N VAL A 296 4.11 15.86 -36.06
CA VAL A 296 5.00 16.37 -34.98
C VAL A 296 5.55 17.74 -35.38
N TYR A 297 5.94 17.91 -36.63
CA TYR A 297 6.42 19.19 -37.15
C TYR A 297 5.36 20.30 -36.98
N GLU A 298 4.11 20.05 -37.34
CA GLU A 298 3.00 21.00 -37.19
C GLU A 298 2.80 21.48 -35.74
N GLN A 299 3.10 20.62 -34.77
CA GLN A 299 2.98 20.97 -33.33
C GLN A 299 4.21 21.68 -32.78
N LEU A 300 5.39 21.55 -33.43
CA LEU A 300 6.66 21.95 -32.84
C LEU A 300 7.47 22.96 -33.68
N HIS A 301 7.02 23.31 -34.89
CA HIS A 301 7.80 24.17 -35.82
C HIS A 301 8.05 25.58 -35.28
N ASP A 302 7.24 26.07 -34.35
CA ASP A 302 7.44 27.36 -33.68
C ASP A 302 8.50 27.29 -32.57
N LEU A 303 8.81 26.08 -32.07
CA LEU A 303 9.71 25.87 -30.93
C LEU A 303 11.10 25.37 -31.36
N TYR A 304 11.16 24.61 -32.48
CA TYR A 304 12.38 23.97 -32.96
C TYR A 304 12.57 24.20 -34.45
N LEU A 305 13.84 24.25 -34.86
CA LEU A 305 14.17 24.32 -36.26
C LEU A 305 14.21 22.94 -36.91
N PHE A 306 13.53 22.78 -38.00
CA PHE A 306 13.49 21.56 -38.78
C PHE A 306 13.84 21.80 -40.22
N ASN A 307 14.68 20.94 -40.80
CA ASN A 307 14.93 20.89 -42.22
C ASN A 307 13.96 19.92 -42.88
N ARG A 308 13.43 20.29 -44.02
CA ARG A 308 12.55 19.41 -44.80
C ARG A 308 13.34 18.22 -45.32
N GLY A 309 12.93 17.01 -44.94
CA GLY A 309 13.47 15.75 -45.44
C GLY A 309 12.77 15.28 -46.73
N LYS A 310 13.09 14.07 -47.14
CA LYS A 310 12.46 13.43 -48.30
C LYS A 310 11.02 13.02 -47.97
N THR A 311 10.14 13.06 -48.98
CA THR A 311 8.83 12.41 -48.85
C THR A 311 8.99 10.92 -49.17
N ILE A 312 8.48 10.07 -48.33
CA ILE A 312 8.53 8.61 -48.50
C ILE A 312 7.12 8.05 -48.70
N ASN A 313 7.02 6.89 -49.31
CA ASN A 313 5.79 6.12 -49.40
C ASN A 313 5.81 5.14 -48.23
N PHE A 314 4.83 5.25 -47.33
CA PHE A 314 4.56 4.29 -46.28
C PHE A 314 3.51 3.26 -46.76
N GLU A 315 3.30 2.19 -46.01
CA GLU A 315 2.31 1.16 -46.33
C GLU A 315 0.99 1.74 -46.84
N ASN A 316 0.33 1.11 -47.81
CA ASN A 316 -0.91 1.57 -48.48
C ASN A 316 -0.83 2.88 -49.26
N LYS A 317 0.34 3.28 -49.74
CA LYS A 317 0.56 4.48 -50.58
C LYS A 317 0.37 5.83 -49.87
N THR A 318 0.35 5.86 -48.56
CA THR A 318 0.35 7.11 -47.79
C THR A 318 1.69 7.81 -47.95
N LYS A 319 1.67 9.05 -48.45
CA LYS A 319 2.89 9.88 -48.58
C LYS A 319 3.18 10.54 -47.24
N LEU A 320 4.32 10.20 -46.64
CA LEU A 320 4.79 10.83 -45.40
C LEU A 320 5.86 11.88 -45.70
N SER A 321 5.59 13.12 -45.36
CA SER A 321 6.59 14.18 -45.39
C SER A 321 7.41 14.10 -44.10
N LEU A 322 8.73 14.07 -44.25
CA LEU A 322 9.67 13.93 -43.15
C LEU A 322 10.30 15.28 -42.83
N TRP A 323 10.62 15.44 -41.55
CA TRP A 323 11.33 16.60 -41.06
C TRP A 323 12.49 16.14 -40.16
N ILE A 324 13.64 16.77 -40.36
CA ILE A 324 14.87 16.44 -39.62
C ILE A 324 15.15 17.59 -38.68
N PHE A 325 15.27 17.30 -37.38
CA PHE A 325 15.65 18.30 -36.40
C PHE A 325 17.03 18.88 -36.70
N ALA A 326 17.13 20.20 -36.75
CA ALA A 326 18.35 20.91 -37.02
C ALA A 326 18.93 21.60 -35.80
N LYS A 327 18.11 22.35 -35.07
CA LYS A 327 18.51 23.06 -33.86
C LYS A 327 17.26 23.60 -33.13
N GLU A 328 17.36 23.81 -31.82
CA GLU A 328 16.38 24.55 -31.05
C GLU A 328 16.32 26.01 -31.51
N GLN A 329 15.10 26.51 -31.70
CA GLN A 329 14.89 27.91 -32.06
C GLN A 329 15.04 28.75 -30.77
N SER A 330 16.20 29.36 -30.56
CA SER A 330 16.32 30.38 -29.50
C SER A 330 15.37 31.53 -29.85
N LEU A 331 14.41 31.81 -29.02
CA LEU A 331 13.64 33.05 -29.02
C LEU A 331 14.61 34.23 -28.87
N SER A 332 15.16 34.73 -29.99
CA SER A 332 15.81 36.03 -30.01
C SER A 332 14.72 37.04 -29.67
N VAL A 333 14.77 37.56 -28.45
CA VAL A 333 14.09 38.81 -28.12
C VAL A 333 14.48 39.82 -29.17
N ILE A 334 13.52 40.23 -30.00
CA ILE A 334 13.67 41.38 -30.91
C ILE A 334 13.76 42.60 -29.96
N THR A 335 14.98 42.93 -29.58
CA THR A 335 15.30 44.28 -29.13
C THR A 335 15.29 45.13 -30.38
N SER A 336 14.18 45.81 -30.60
CA SER A 336 14.12 46.91 -31.53
C SER A 336 15.11 47.98 -31.05
N ASP A 337 16.25 48.05 -31.70
CA ASP A 337 17.09 49.24 -31.67
C ASP A 337 16.28 50.38 -32.30
N ASN A 338 15.71 51.21 -31.39
CA ASN A 338 15.33 52.57 -31.77
C ASN A 338 16.64 53.37 -31.88
N GLU A 339 17.26 53.32 -33.04
CA GLU A 339 18.16 54.38 -33.39
C GLU A 339 17.38 55.65 -33.67
N SER A 340 17.60 56.64 -32.86
CA SER A 340 17.26 58.03 -32.99
C SER A 340 17.72 58.55 -34.33
N ILE A 341 16.79 59.20 -35.03
CA ILE A 341 17.10 60.13 -36.14
C ILE A 341 16.87 61.51 -35.59
N ASP A 342 17.99 62.27 -35.56
CA ASP A 342 18.01 63.73 -35.49
C ASP A 342 17.31 64.40 -36.68
#